data_f228e3df299f01d925ef6817f052760c
#
_entry.id   f228e3df299f01d925ef6817f052760c
#
_cell.length_a   1.000
_cell.length_b   1.000
_cell.length_c   1.000
_cell.angle_alpha   90.00
_cell.angle_beta   90.00
_cell.angle_gamma   90.00
#
_symmetry.space_group_name_H-M   'P 1'
#
loop_
_entity.id
_entity.type
_entity.pdbx_description
1 polymer ?
#
loop_
_entity_poly.entity_id
_entity_poly.type
_entity_poly.pdbx_seq_one_letter_code
_entity_poly.pdbx_strand_id
1 'polypeptide(L)'
;MYDFVIIGGGIIGMSTAMQLIEIYPDARIALLEKETGPACHQTGHNSGVIHAGVYYTPGSLKAQFCLAGNRATKAFCEQNGIRYDVCGKMLVATSPLEMERMRALWDRTAANGLQREWLSAGELREREPNITGLGGIFVPSSGIVSYRDVAAAMAKIFEAKGGTIVYDAEVSALKEHVSGVVIRTRQGGEYEASTLIACSGLMADRLVKMLGVDPGFIICPFRGEYFQLAPQHNQIVNHLIYPIPDPAMPFLGVHLTRMIDGSVTVGPNAVLALKREGYRKRDISLADTLEILTSPGIRRVLQNNLRAGLGEMKNSLCRSGYLRLVQKYCPSLTLSDLRPWPAGVRAQAVSPQGKLIDDFLFVTTARSIHTCNAPSPAATSAIPIGAHIVSKVQTLLESQSNPGRTLRAARSVETLHAAFTR
;
A
#
# COMPACT_ATOMS: atom_id res chain seq x y z
N MET A 1 30.08 9.03 7.76
CA MET A 1 29.56 8.00 6.84
C MET A 1 28.71 7.04 7.66
N TYR A 2 27.51 6.73 7.20
CA TYR A 2 26.61 5.73 7.78
C TYR A 2 26.84 4.36 7.11
N ASP A 3 26.54 3.29 7.81
CA ASP A 3 26.52 1.96 7.20
C ASP A 3 25.29 1.83 6.29
N PHE A 4 24.14 2.33 6.78
CA PHE A 4 22.88 2.35 6.01
C PHE A 4 22.19 3.70 6.12
N VAL A 5 21.68 4.18 5.00
CA VAL A 5 20.71 5.28 4.98
C VAL A 5 19.42 4.78 4.33
N ILE A 6 18.29 5.03 5.01
CA ILE A 6 16.95 4.71 4.53
C ILE A 6 16.27 6.01 4.11
N ILE A 7 15.61 6.05 2.96
CA ILE A 7 14.82 7.20 2.50
C ILE A 7 13.34 6.85 2.58
N GLY A 8 12.59 7.64 3.35
CA GLY A 8 11.14 7.57 3.48
C GLY A 8 10.66 7.05 4.83
N GLY A 9 10.00 7.91 5.59
CA GLY A 9 9.41 7.65 6.91
C GLY A 9 7.99 7.07 6.86
N GLY A 10 7.60 6.45 5.73
CA GLY A 10 6.40 5.64 5.64
C GLY A 10 6.58 4.27 6.31
N ILE A 11 5.47 3.51 6.45
CA ILE A 11 5.49 2.25 7.20
C ILE A 11 6.50 1.21 6.68
N ILE A 12 6.78 1.19 5.36
CA ILE A 12 7.78 0.27 4.79
C ILE A 12 9.19 0.69 5.23
N GLY A 13 9.53 1.99 5.14
CA GLY A 13 10.83 2.49 5.60
C GLY A 13 11.02 2.29 7.10
N MET A 14 10.01 2.58 7.92
CA MET A 14 10.05 2.36 9.37
C MET A 14 10.18 0.88 9.73
N SER A 15 9.43 0.00 9.06
CA SER A 15 9.54 -1.45 9.24
C SER A 15 10.94 -1.97 8.85
N THR A 16 11.50 -1.45 7.77
CA THR A 16 12.84 -1.82 7.31
C THR A 16 13.90 -1.33 8.31
N ALA A 17 13.80 -0.09 8.78
CA ALA A 17 14.73 0.49 9.74
C ALA A 17 14.74 -0.27 11.07
N MET A 18 13.55 -0.56 11.61
CA MET A 18 13.38 -1.33 12.84
C MET A 18 14.02 -2.72 12.75
N GLN A 19 13.82 -3.42 11.62
CA GLN A 19 14.37 -4.76 11.45
C GLN A 19 15.86 -4.75 11.11
N LEU A 20 16.32 -3.73 10.37
CA LEU A 20 17.72 -3.61 10.01
C LEU A 20 18.61 -3.38 11.24
N ILE A 21 18.20 -2.49 12.17
CA ILE A 21 18.94 -2.24 13.39
C ILE A 21 18.92 -3.43 14.36
N GLU A 22 17.90 -4.28 14.28
CA GLU A 22 17.84 -5.55 15.02
C GLU A 22 18.93 -6.52 14.57
N ILE A 23 19.15 -6.60 13.25
CA ILE A 23 20.10 -7.53 12.64
C ILE A 23 21.53 -6.97 12.68
N TYR A 24 21.68 -5.66 12.60
CA TYR A 24 22.96 -4.94 12.64
C TYR A 24 22.99 -3.93 13.78
N PRO A 25 23.04 -4.37 15.06
CA PRO A 25 22.89 -3.48 16.22
C PRO A 25 24.05 -2.48 16.38
N ASP A 26 25.23 -2.79 15.82
CA ASP A 26 26.41 -1.92 15.86
C ASP A 26 26.50 -0.98 14.66
N ALA A 27 25.59 -1.12 13.67
CA ALA A 27 25.61 -0.29 12.48
C ALA A 27 25.07 1.11 12.76
N ARG A 28 25.67 2.11 12.12
CA ARG A 28 25.16 3.48 12.10
C ARG A 28 24.10 3.60 11.02
N ILE A 29 22.84 3.71 11.44
CA ILE A 29 21.67 3.73 10.53
C ILE A 29 20.94 5.06 10.66
N ALA A 30 20.74 5.76 9.53
CA ALA A 30 19.89 6.94 9.48
C ALA A 30 18.67 6.68 8.57
N LEU A 31 17.54 7.27 8.95
CA LEU A 31 16.34 7.36 8.12
C LEU A 31 16.05 8.83 7.84
N LEU A 32 15.95 9.17 6.54
CA LEU A 32 15.63 10.52 6.07
C LEU A 32 14.17 10.58 5.65
N GLU A 33 13.41 11.50 6.24
CA GLU A 33 12.02 11.78 5.88
C GLU A 33 11.87 13.26 5.50
N LYS A 34 11.19 13.54 4.41
CA LYS A 34 11.01 14.90 3.90
C LYS A 34 10.01 15.73 4.68
N GLU A 35 9.09 15.09 5.37
CA GLU A 35 8.06 15.73 6.20
C GLU A 35 8.55 15.93 7.63
N THR A 36 7.76 16.66 8.43
CA THR A 36 8.05 16.95 9.85
C THR A 36 7.80 15.76 10.78
N GLY A 37 7.36 14.63 10.28
CA GLY A 37 7.04 13.44 11.05
C GLY A 37 6.80 12.21 10.18
N PRO A 38 6.65 11.03 10.81
CA PRO A 38 6.41 9.79 10.10
C PRO A 38 4.98 9.71 9.55
N ALA A 39 4.78 8.86 8.54
CA ALA A 39 3.45 8.48 8.04
C ALA A 39 2.58 9.62 7.49
N CYS A 40 3.18 10.71 7.02
CA CYS A 40 2.43 11.86 6.49
C CYS A 40 1.75 11.60 5.14
N HIS A 41 2.18 10.57 4.40
CA HIS A 41 1.65 10.22 3.09
C HIS A 41 0.77 8.97 3.11
N GLN A 42 0.96 8.00 2.18
CA GLN A 42 0.09 6.83 2.01
C GLN A 42 -0.18 6.05 3.31
N THR A 43 0.80 5.97 4.20
CA THR A 43 0.67 5.30 5.52
C THR A 43 -0.38 5.96 6.39
N GLY A 44 -0.50 7.28 6.35
CA GLY A 44 -1.49 8.04 7.12
C GLY A 44 -2.79 8.33 6.37
N HIS A 45 -2.89 7.97 5.09
CA HIS A 45 -4.00 8.27 4.21
C HIS A 45 -4.54 7.00 3.54
N ASN A 46 -5.06 6.07 4.33
CA ASN A 46 -5.62 4.79 3.91
C ASN A 46 -6.83 4.41 4.76
N SER A 47 -7.45 3.28 4.45
CA SER A 47 -8.65 2.80 5.14
C SER A 47 -8.37 2.08 6.48
N GLY A 48 -7.13 1.96 6.92
CA GLY A 48 -6.77 1.28 8.16
C GLY A 48 -7.04 -0.23 8.19
N VAL A 49 -7.32 -0.85 7.06
CA VAL A 49 -7.70 -2.27 7.00
C VAL A 49 -6.49 -3.19 7.11
N ILE A 50 -6.55 -4.15 8.04
CA ILE A 50 -5.67 -5.32 8.08
C ILE A 50 -6.26 -6.35 7.13
N HIS A 51 -5.69 -6.44 5.93
CA HIS A 51 -6.19 -7.33 4.87
C HIS A 51 -5.88 -8.80 5.14
N ALA A 52 -6.76 -9.69 4.66
CA ALA A 52 -6.61 -11.14 4.79
C ALA A 52 -6.08 -11.85 3.53
N GLY A 53 -5.97 -11.16 2.38
CA GLY A 53 -5.45 -11.78 1.15
C GLY A 53 -6.52 -12.30 0.19
N VAL A 54 -7.75 -11.77 0.27
CA VAL A 54 -8.92 -12.25 -0.48
C VAL A 54 -8.76 -12.20 -1.99
N TYR A 55 -8.15 -11.11 -2.51
CA TYR A 55 -8.19 -10.78 -3.94
C TYR A 55 -6.95 -11.21 -4.71
N TYR A 56 -5.88 -11.58 -4.02
CA TYR A 56 -4.55 -11.72 -4.63
C TYR A 56 -4.38 -13.06 -5.30
N THR A 57 -3.64 -13.07 -6.39
CA THR A 57 -3.31 -14.28 -7.13
C THR A 57 -2.49 -15.21 -6.23
N PRO A 58 -2.91 -16.47 -6.05
CA PRO A 58 -2.15 -17.43 -5.26
C PRO A 58 -0.70 -17.54 -5.74
N GLY A 59 0.25 -17.57 -4.80
CA GLY A 59 1.67 -17.63 -5.09
C GLY A 59 2.35 -16.29 -5.41
N SER A 60 1.59 -15.19 -5.62
CA SER A 60 2.16 -13.86 -5.79
C SER A 60 2.79 -13.34 -4.49
N LEU A 61 3.74 -12.39 -4.60
CA LEU A 61 4.30 -11.70 -3.42
C LEU A 61 3.20 -10.99 -2.62
N LYS A 62 2.20 -10.42 -3.28
CA LYS A 62 1.03 -9.83 -2.63
C LYS A 62 0.30 -10.82 -1.72
N ALA A 63 0.02 -12.04 -2.22
CA ALA A 63 -0.67 -13.04 -1.44
C ALA A 63 0.18 -13.49 -0.24
N GLN A 64 1.46 -13.82 -0.48
CA GLN A 64 2.38 -14.27 0.56
C GLN A 64 2.59 -13.22 1.65
N PHE A 65 2.92 -11.99 1.26
CA PHE A 65 3.16 -10.90 2.21
C PHE A 65 1.89 -10.46 2.93
N CYS A 66 0.73 -10.54 2.27
CA CYS A 66 -0.52 -10.22 2.94
C CYS A 66 -0.87 -11.21 4.05
N LEU A 67 -0.75 -12.52 3.78
CA LEU A 67 -1.02 -13.55 4.76
C LEU A 67 -0.07 -13.48 5.97
N ALA A 68 1.24 -13.35 5.70
CA ALA A 68 2.24 -13.17 6.74
C ALA A 68 2.02 -11.85 7.50
N GLY A 69 1.76 -10.76 6.77
CA GLY A 69 1.55 -9.41 7.31
C GLY A 69 0.30 -9.29 8.17
N ASN A 70 -0.78 -9.98 7.83
CA ASN A 70 -1.99 -10.01 8.64
C ASN A 70 -1.69 -10.51 10.07
N ARG A 71 -0.92 -11.58 10.19
CA ARG A 71 -0.49 -12.13 11.48
C ARG A 71 0.52 -11.23 12.18
N ALA A 72 1.54 -10.80 11.43
CA ALA A 72 2.62 -9.97 11.97
C ALA A 72 2.13 -8.61 12.48
N THR A 73 1.22 -7.95 11.76
CA THR A 73 0.64 -6.66 12.19
C THR A 73 -0.14 -6.80 13.49
N LYS A 74 -0.96 -7.84 13.64
CA LYS A 74 -1.72 -8.10 14.87
C LYS A 74 -0.78 -8.36 16.05
N ALA A 75 0.20 -9.26 15.87
CA ALA A 75 1.19 -9.56 16.90
C ALA A 75 1.99 -8.32 17.30
N PHE A 76 2.40 -7.50 16.34
CA PHE A 76 3.09 -6.24 16.60
C PHE A 76 2.22 -5.26 17.40
N CYS A 77 0.94 -5.15 17.06
CA CYS A 77 -0.01 -4.32 17.80
C CYS A 77 -0.17 -4.79 19.26
N GLU A 78 -0.32 -6.11 19.48
CA GLU A 78 -0.39 -6.70 20.83
C GLU A 78 0.86 -6.40 21.64
N GLN A 79 2.04 -6.64 21.08
CA GLN A 79 3.34 -6.42 21.74
C GLN A 79 3.59 -4.96 22.11
N ASN A 80 3.04 -4.01 21.34
CA ASN A 80 3.29 -2.59 21.49
C ASN A 80 2.08 -1.81 22.06
N GLY A 81 1.04 -2.48 22.52
CA GLY A 81 -0.15 -1.84 23.09
C GLY A 81 -0.94 -0.97 22.10
N ILE A 82 -0.86 -1.29 20.79
CA ILE A 82 -1.58 -0.56 19.75
C ILE A 82 -2.98 -1.17 19.61
N ARG A 83 -4.00 -0.32 19.71
CA ARG A 83 -5.39 -0.76 19.53
C ARG A 83 -5.62 -1.24 18.09
N TYR A 84 -6.17 -2.42 17.94
CA TYR A 84 -6.68 -2.96 16.69
C TYR A 84 -7.98 -3.73 16.96
N ASP A 85 -8.77 -4.02 15.92
CA ASP A 85 -10.00 -4.79 16.03
C ASP A 85 -10.10 -5.78 14.87
N VAL A 86 -10.35 -7.05 15.17
CA VAL A 86 -10.56 -8.12 14.18
C VAL A 86 -12.06 -8.22 13.89
N CYS A 87 -12.59 -7.18 13.26
CA CYS A 87 -14.02 -7.07 12.98
C CYS A 87 -14.51 -7.95 11.82
N GLY A 88 -13.61 -8.59 11.06
CA GLY A 88 -13.98 -9.37 9.88
C GLY A 88 -14.38 -8.50 8.67
N LYS A 89 -14.49 -9.16 7.52
CA LYS A 89 -14.88 -8.55 6.25
C LYS A 89 -15.99 -9.34 5.58
N MET A 90 -17.00 -8.62 5.13
CA MET A 90 -18.13 -9.14 4.37
C MET A 90 -18.00 -8.69 2.90
N LEU A 91 -17.92 -9.63 1.98
CA LEU A 91 -17.96 -9.39 0.55
C LEU A 91 -19.39 -9.63 0.07
N VAL A 92 -20.04 -8.62 -0.45
CA VAL A 92 -21.48 -8.64 -0.74
C VAL A 92 -21.73 -8.65 -2.23
N ALA A 93 -22.49 -9.64 -2.70
CA ALA A 93 -23.02 -9.70 -4.07
C ALA A 93 -24.41 -9.10 -4.13
N THR A 94 -24.62 -8.12 -5.00
CA THR A 94 -25.89 -7.39 -5.16
C THR A 94 -26.61 -7.70 -6.48
N SER A 95 -26.00 -8.51 -7.36
CA SER A 95 -26.57 -8.92 -8.63
C SER A 95 -26.23 -10.37 -8.96
N PRO A 96 -26.97 -11.02 -9.91
CA PRO A 96 -26.64 -12.38 -10.36
C PRO A 96 -25.22 -12.50 -10.93
N LEU A 97 -24.74 -11.49 -11.66
CA LEU A 97 -23.37 -11.46 -12.17
C LEU A 97 -22.35 -11.41 -11.04
N GLU A 98 -22.61 -10.64 -9.99
CA GLU A 98 -21.75 -10.60 -8.81
C GLU A 98 -21.77 -11.91 -8.04
N MET A 99 -22.89 -12.64 -8.01
CA MET A 99 -22.96 -14.01 -7.45
C MET A 99 -22.09 -15.01 -8.24
N GLU A 100 -22.04 -14.90 -9.56
CA GLU A 100 -21.14 -15.71 -10.39
C GLU A 100 -19.66 -15.38 -10.10
N ARG A 101 -19.31 -14.11 -10.08
CA ARG A 101 -17.96 -13.63 -9.73
C ARG A 101 -17.56 -14.05 -8.29
N MET A 102 -18.53 -14.10 -7.39
CA MET A 102 -18.32 -14.52 -6.01
C MET A 102 -17.93 -16.00 -5.91
N ARG A 103 -18.43 -16.88 -6.78
CA ARG A 103 -18.01 -18.29 -6.84
C ARG A 103 -16.52 -18.41 -7.22
N ALA A 104 -16.09 -17.68 -8.26
CA ALA A 104 -14.67 -17.66 -8.65
C ALA A 104 -13.77 -17.08 -7.55
N LEU A 105 -14.27 -16.09 -6.80
CA LEU A 105 -13.56 -15.53 -5.65
C LEU A 105 -13.47 -16.52 -4.49
N TRP A 106 -14.52 -17.30 -4.28
CA TRP A 106 -14.55 -18.37 -3.28
C TRP A 106 -13.44 -19.41 -3.50
N ASP A 107 -13.25 -19.84 -4.75
CA ASP A 107 -12.19 -20.79 -5.11
C ASP A 107 -10.80 -20.18 -4.91
N ARG A 108 -10.63 -18.91 -5.31
CA ARG A 108 -9.37 -18.19 -5.08
C ARG A 108 -9.02 -18.04 -3.61
N THR A 109 -9.99 -17.74 -2.76
CA THR A 109 -9.77 -17.64 -1.31
C THR A 109 -9.40 -18.99 -0.69
N ALA A 110 -9.91 -20.11 -1.23
CA ALA A 110 -9.49 -21.45 -0.86
C ALA A 110 -8.01 -21.68 -1.17
N ALA A 111 -7.60 -21.35 -2.39
CA ALA A 111 -6.22 -21.53 -2.84
C ALA A 111 -5.22 -20.68 -2.01
N ASN A 112 -5.66 -19.56 -1.44
CA ASN A 112 -4.89 -18.75 -0.50
C ASN A 112 -4.98 -19.26 0.96
N GLY A 113 -5.66 -20.35 1.23
CA GLY A 113 -5.77 -20.94 2.57
C GLY A 113 -6.58 -20.10 3.56
N LEU A 114 -7.51 -19.25 3.10
CA LEU A 114 -8.28 -18.37 3.96
C LEU A 114 -9.43 -19.11 4.64
N GLN A 115 -9.63 -18.83 5.93
CA GLN A 115 -10.89 -19.12 6.61
C GLN A 115 -11.96 -18.19 6.04
N ARG A 116 -13.09 -18.75 5.64
CA ARG A 116 -14.20 -18.03 5.05
C ARG A 116 -15.50 -18.77 5.20
N GLU A 117 -16.59 -18.04 5.18
CA GLU A 117 -17.96 -18.57 5.24
C GLU A 117 -18.75 -18.05 4.06
N TRP A 118 -19.49 -18.93 3.39
CA TRP A 118 -20.47 -18.56 2.37
C TRP A 118 -21.77 -18.23 3.06
N LEU A 119 -22.35 -17.07 2.78
CA LEU A 119 -23.58 -16.60 3.37
C LEU A 119 -24.67 -16.49 2.33
N SER A 120 -25.85 -17.00 2.66
CA SER A 120 -27.10 -16.71 1.96
C SER A 120 -27.54 -15.26 2.21
N ALA A 121 -28.53 -14.79 1.46
CA ALA A 121 -29.12 -13.47 1.69
C ALA A 121 -29.73 -13.30 3.09
N GLY A 122 -30.28 -14.38 3.66
CA GLY A 122 -30.82 -14.41 5.01
C GLY A 122 -29.72 -14.22 6.07
N GLU A 123 -28.69 -15.05 6.02
CA GLU A 123 -27.53 -14.99 6.94
C GLU A 123 -26.77 -13.67 6.83
N LEU A 124 -26.65 -13.11 5.61
CA LEU A 124 -26.08 -11.78 5.40
C LEU A 124 -26.89 -10.72 6.17
N ARG A 125 -28.22 -10.74 6.04
CA ARG A 125 -29.11 -9.78 6.71
C ARG A 125 -29.11 -9.93 8.23
N GLU A 126 -29.00 -11.14 8.73
CA GLU A 126 -28.88 -11.39 10.18
C GLU A 126 -27.60 -10.76 10.75
N ARG A 127 -26.47 -10.90 10.05
CA ARG A 127 -25.18 -10.32 10.51
C ARG A 127 -25.07 -8.82 10.26
N GLU A 128 -25.65 -8.33 9.16
CA GLU A 128 -25.61 -6.94 8.69
C GLU A 128 -27.02 -6.45 8.34
N PRO A 129 -27.83 -6.05 9.33
CA PRO A 129 -29.24 -5.69 9.10
C PRO A 129 -29.46 -4.54 8.13
N ASN A 130 -28.48 -3.63 8.00
CA ASN A 130 -28.52 -2.47 7.11
C ASN A 130 -27.96 -2.74 5.71
N ILE A 131 -27.47 -3.96 5.45
CA ILE A 131 -26.85 -4.33 4.19
C ILE A 131 -27.78 -5.24 3.38
N THR A 132 -27.95 -4.91 2.11
CA THR A 132 -28.77 -5.67 1.16
C THR A 132 -27.89 -6.36 0.14
N GLY A 133 -28.11 -7.64 -0.10
CA GLY A 133 -27.41 -8.45 -1.08
C GLY A 133 -28.09 -9.78 -1.34
N LEU A 134 -27.67 -10.46 -2.40
CA LEU A 134 -28.13 -11.82 -2.76
C LEU A 134 -27.35 -12.91 -2.00
N GLY A 135 -26.24 -12.55 -1.38
CA GLY A 135 -25.38 -13.41 -0.61
C GLY A 135 -24.02 -12.73 -0.36
N GLY A 136 -23.13 -13.40 0.34
CA GLY A 136 -21.82 -12.86 0.66
C GLY A 136 -20.80 -13.92 1.05
N ILE A 137 -19.53 -13.47 1.14
CA ILE A 137 -18.43 -14.23 1.73
C ILE A 137 -17.96 -13.48 2.96
N PHE A 138 -18.00 -14.13 4.11
CA PHE A 138 -17.42 -13.60 5.34
C PHE A 138 -15.99 -14.09 5.52
N VAL A 139 -15.06 -13.19 5.81
CA VAL A 139 -13.65 -13.47 6.07
C VAL A 139 -13.27 -12.95 7.45
N PRO A 140 -13.24 -13.82 8.48
CA PRO A 140 -13.10 -13.41 9.88
C PRO A 140 -11.74 -12.79 10.21
N SER A 141 -10.67 -13.14 9.50
CA SER A 141 -9.31 -12.71 9.80
C SER A 141 -8.98 -11.27 9.39
N SER A 142 -9.89 -10.55 8.73
CA SER A 142 -9.72 -9.13 8.41
C SER A 142 -9.94 -8.26 9.66
N GLY A 143 -9.23 -7.15 9.75
CA GLY A 143 -9.35 -6.23 10.88
C GLY A 143 -9.07 -4.79 10.51
N ILE A 144 -9.00 -3.94 11.50
CA ILE A 144 -8.71 -2.50 11.40
C ILE A 144 -7.66 -2.08 12.42
N VAL A 145 -6.85 -1.08 12.04
CA VAL A 145 -5.80 -0.49 12.86
C VAL A 145 -5.48 0.92 12.38
N SER A 146 -4.87 1.74 13.22
CA SER A 146 -4.20 2.97 12.79
C SER A 146 -2.77 2.66 12.33
N TYR A 147 -2.53 2.68 11.01
CA TYR A 147 -1.16 2.50 10.50
C TYR A 147 -0.21 3.66 10.82
N ARG A 148 -0.76 4.83 11.21
CA ARG A 148 0.05 5.92 11.79
C ARG A 148 0.66 5.49 13.11
N ASP A 149 -0.14 4.87 13.99
CA ASP A 149 0.33 4.41 15.31
C ASP A 149 1.32 3.26 15.17
N VAL A 150 1.08 2.35 14.22
CA VAL A 150 2.01 1.25 13.91
C VAL A 150 3.36 1.82 13.43
N ALA A 151 3.37 2.77 12.49
CA ALA A 151 4.61 3.38 12.00
C ALA A 151 5.31 4.21 13.09
N ALA A 152 4.58 4.92 13.93
CA ALA A 152 5.13 5.66 15.06
C ALA A 152 5.78 4.74 16.11
N ALA A 153 5.18 3.58 16.39
CA ALA A 153 5.78 2.59 17.27
C ALA A 153 7.07 2.01 16.69
N MET A 154 7.09 1.69 15.38
CA MET A 154 8.32 1.25 14.68
C MET A 154 9.42 2.29 14.74
N ALA A 155 9.09 3.59 14.57
CA ALA A 155 10.04 4.69 14.70
C ALA A 155 10.65 4.73 16.10
N LYS A 156 9.82 4.67 17.15
CA LYS A 156 10.29 4.65 18.56
C LYS A 156 11.22 3.47 18.85
N ILE A 157 10.89 2.28 18.33
CA ILE A 157 11.74 1.10 18.51
C ILE A 157 13.09 1.30 17.82
N PHE A 158 13.08 1.85 16.60
CA PHE A 158 14.31 2.14 15.85
C PHE A 158 15.21 3.14 16.60
N GLU A 159 14.64 4.26 17.06
CA GLU A 159 15.38 5.29 17.83
C GLU A 159 15.89 4.75 19.18
N ALA A 160 15.07 3.97 19.89
CA ALA A 160 15.45 3.37 21.17
C ALA A 160 16.64 2.40 21.04
N LYS A 161 16.87 1.83 19.84
CA LYS A 161 18.03 0.98 19.53
C LYS A 161 19.23 1.76 18.95
N GLY A 162 19.20 3.10 18.94
CA GLY A 162 20.29 3.96 18.48
C GLY A 162 20.20 4.40 17.02
N GLY A 163 19.10 4.08 16.33
CA GLY A 163 18.82 4.60 14.98
C GLY A 163 18.56 6.11 15.00
N THR A 164 18.91 6.79 13.91
CA THR A 164 18.70 8.24 13.76
C THR A 164 17.61 8.51 12.75
N ILE A 165 16.57 9.27 13.12
CA ILE A 165 15.57 9.77 12.16
C ILE A 165 15.80 11.26 11.94
N VAL A 166 15.92 11.66 10.68
CA VAL A 166 16.06 13.06 10.27
C VAL A 166 14.82 13.45 9.48
N TYR A 167 14.01 14.31 10.08
CA TYR A 167 12.85 14.92 9.45
C TYR A 167 13.25 16.17 8.68
N ASP A 168 12.33 16.72 7.87
CA ASP A 168 12.57 17.87 6.98
C ASP A 168 13.78 17.66 6.04
N ALA A 169 14.04 16.40 5.65
CA ALA A 169 15.19 15.99 4.85
C ALA A 169 14.75 15.50 3.45
N GLU A 170 14.22 16.40 2.61
CA GLU A 170 13.82 16.06 1.24
C GLU A 170 15.04 15.77 0.37
N VAL A 171 15.20 14.51 -0.05
CA VAL A 171 16.31 14.11 -0.93
C VAL A 171 16.13 14.74 -2.31
N SER A 172 17.17 15.43 -2.77
CA SER A 172 17.19 16.17 -4.03
C SER A 172 18.21 15.63 -5.04
N ALA A 173 19.23 14.89 -4.59
CA ALA A 173 20.21 14.25 -5.46
C ALA A 173 20.79 12.99 -4.80
N LEU A 174 21.10 12.01 -5.64
CA LEU A 174 21.78 10.76 -5.28
C LEU A 174 22.96 10.56 -6.23
N LYS A 175 24.09 10.12 -5.68
CA LYS A 175 25.26 9.75 -6.48
C LYS A 175 25.89 8.49 -5.91
N GLU A 176 25.85 7.41 -6.69
CA GLU A 176 26.45 6.14 -6.33
C GLU A 176 27.92 6.10 -6.76
N HIS A 177 28.76 5.58 -5.91
CA HIS A 177 30.20 5.37 -6.10
C HIS A 177 30.56 3.92 -5.73
N VAL A 178 31.79 3.53 -6.02
CA VAL A 178 32.31 2.20 -5.66
C VAL A 178 32.24 1.97 -4.15
N SER A 179 32.48 3.00 -3.32
CA SER A 179 32.53 2.92 -1.85
C SER A 179 31.18 3.14 -1.17
N GLY A 180 30.16 3.67 -1.84
CA GLY A 180 28.88 3.99 -1.23
C GLY A 180 28.03 4.94 -2.05
N VAL A 181 27.08 5.60 -1.39
CA VAL A 181 26.15 6.55 -1.99
C VAL A 181 26.19 7.87 -1.26
N VAL A 182 26.34 8.97 -2.00
CA VAL A 182 26.19 10.34 -1.49
C VAL A 182 24.74 10.77 -1.71
N ILE A 183 24.11 11.28 -0.65
CA ILE A 183 22.71 11.70 -0.61
C ILE A 183 22.67 13.18 -0.24
N ARG A 184 22.06 14.02 -1.09
CA ARG A 184 21.87 15.45 -0.80
C ARG A 184 20.41 15.76 -0.59
N THR A 185 20.15 16.66 0.36
CA THR A 185 18.80 17.15 0.63
C THR A 185 18.62 18.59 0.13
N ARG A 186 17.38 19.00 -0.08
CA ARG A 186 17.04 20.41 -0.48
C ARG A 186 17.46 21.42 0.57
N GLN A 187 17.47 21.02 1.83
CA GLN A 187 17.85 21.86 2.98
C GLN A 187 19.38 21.99 3.14
N GLY A 188 20.17 21.46 2.18
CA GLY A 188 21.62 21.55 2.14
C GLY A 188 22.35 20.48 2.98
N GLY A 189 21.65 19.51 3.54
CA GLY A 189 22.28 18.36 4.21
C GLY A 189 22.94 17.42 3.21
N GLU A 190 24.10 16.89 3.55
CA GLU A 190 24.80 15.84 2.82
C GLU A 190 25.06 14.65 3.72
N TYR A 191 24.73 13.47 3.22
CA TYR A 191 24.85 12.19 3.92
C TYR A 191 25.61 11.21 3.04
N GLU A 192 26.44 10.38 3.64
CA GLU A 192 27.12 9.28 2.97
C GLU A 192 26.74 7.96 3.64
N ALA A 193 26.45 6.96 2.81
CA ALA A 193 26.11 5.61 3.25
C ALA A 193 26.89 4.56 2.45
N SER A 194 27.27 3.47 3.12
CA SER A 194 27.79 2.28 2.43
C SER A 194 26.71 1.63 1.57
N THR A 195 25.47 1.62 2.04
CA THR A 195 24.30 1.08 1.34
C THR A 195 23.09 2.01 1.55
N LEU A 196 22.38 2.30 0.46
CA LEU A 196 21.15 3.07 0.44
C LEU A 196 19.94 2.15 0.31
N ILE A 197 18.88 2.42 1.10
CA ILE A 197 17.58 1.75 0.98
C ILE A 197 16.51 2.82 0.73
N ALA A 198 15.83 2.78 -0.41
CA ALA A 198 14.81 3.77 -0.75
C ALA A 198 13.40 3.18 -0.65
N CYS A 199 12.59 3.74 0.24
CA CYS A 199 11.18 3.41 0.49
C CYS A 199 10.30 4.66 0.22
N SER A 200 10.50 5.28 -0.93
CA SER A 200 10.04 6.64 -1.25
C SER A 200 8.62 6.73 -1.85
N GLY A 201 7.87 5.64 -1.87
CA GLY A 201 6.45 5.62 -2.25
C GLY A 201 6.17 6.31 -3.59
N LEU A 202 5.45 7.42 -3.57
CA LEU A 202 5.06 8.20 -4.76
C LEU A 202 6.25 8.76 -5.56
N MET A 203 7.46 8.82 -4.96
CA MET A 203 8.67 9.35 -5.60
C MET A 203 9.64 8.25 -6.06
N ALA A 204 9.23 6.99 -6.03
CA ALA A 204 10.12 5.83 -6.23
C ALA A 204 10.87 5.86 -7.57
N ASP A 205 10.19 6.11 -8.68
CA ASP A 205 10.80 6.20 -10.01
C ASP A 205 11.77 7.37 -10.13
N ARG A 206 11.50 8.50 -9.43
CA ARG A 206 12.38 9.67 -9.43
C ARG A 206 13.69 9.42 -8.71
N LEU A 207 13.66 8.71 -7.57
CA LEU A 207 14.89 8.37 -6.86
C LEU A 207 15.78 7.41 -7.67
N VAL A 208 15.20 6.43 -8.34
CA VAL A 208 15.96 5.54 -9.24
C VAL A 208 16.61 6.34 -10.38
N LYS A 209 15.86 7.28 -10.98
CA LYS A 209 16.38 8.15 -12.04
C LYS A 209 17.53 9.08 -11.57
N MET A 210 17.54 9.50 -10.28
CA MET A 210 18.64 10.29 -9.73
C MET A 210 19.99 9.56 -9.77
N LEU A 211 19.97 8.23 -9.78
CA LEU A 211 21.16 7.38 -9.93
C LEU A 211 21.56 7.16 -11.40
N GLY A 212 20.88 7.77 -12.36
CA GLY A 212 21.11 7.55 -13.79
C GLY A 212 20.58 6.22 -14.32
N VAL A 213 19.75 5.52 -13.54
CA VAL A 213 19.15 4.22 -13.89
C VAL A 213 17.74 4.46 -14.45
N ASP A 214 17.43 3.83 -15.59
CA ASP A 214 16.05 3.78 -16.08
C ASP A 214 15.26 2.77 -15.23
N PRO A 215 14.21 3.21 -14.50
CA PRO A 215 13.41 2.31 -13.70
C PRO A 215 12.54 1.35 -14.53
N GLY A 216 12.32 1.60 -15.81
CA GLY A 216 11.42 0.84 -16.68
C GLY A 216 9.94 1.04 -16.35
N PHE A 217 9.60 2.02 -15.54
CA PHE A 217 8.22 2.37 -15.16
C PHE A 217 8.12 3.85 -14.77
N ILE A 218 6.90 4.32 -14.67
CA ILE A 218 6.55 5.63 -14.08
C ILE A 218 5.48 5.43 -13.01
N ILE A 219 5.55 6.22 -11.93
CA ILE A 219 4.46 6.24 -10.94
C ILE A 219 3.34 7.15 -11.44
N CYS A 220 2.14 6.57 -11.56
CA CYS A 220 0.90 7.28 -11.83
C CYS A 220 0.12 7.45 -10.51
N PRO A 221 -0.13 8.68 -10.05
CA PRO A 221 -0.86 8.91 -8.81
C PRO A 221 -2.37 8.79 -9.04
N PHE A 222 -3.03 7.86 -8.33
CA PHE A 222 -4.49 7.76 -8.28
C PHE A 222 -5.00 8.20 -6.92
N ARG A 223 -5.76 9.31 -6.90
CA ARG A 223 -6.40 9.80 -5.68
C ARG A 223 -7.67 8.98 -5.40
N GLY A 224 -7.71 8.42 -4.21
CA GLY A 224 -8.88 7.78 -3.64
C GLY A 224 -9.61 8.75 -2.71
N GLU A 225 -10.80 9.16 -3.09
CA GLU A 225 -11.61 10.08 -2.30
C GLU A 225 -12.52 9.30 -1.38
N TYR A 226 -12.65 9.78 -0.16
CA TYR A 226 -13.48 9.18 0.88
C TYR A 226 -14.54 10.16 1.37
N PHE A 227 -15.60 9.58 1.90
CA PHE A 227 -16.54 10.27 2.78
C PHE A 227 -16.54 9.56 4.13
N GLN A 228 -16.79 10.30 5.18
CA GLN A 228 -17.14 9.77 6.51
C GLN A 228 -18.65 9.83 6.66
N LEU A 229 -19.26 8.82 7.22
CA LEU A 229 -20.68 8.87 7.58
C LEU A 229 -20.90 9.79 8.78
N ALA A 230 -22.10 10.36 8.82
CA ALA A 230 -22.53 11.15 9.98
C ALA A 230 -22.52 10.26 11.25
N PRO A 231 -22.19 10.80 12.45
CA PRO A 231 -22.00 10.03 13.67
C PRO A 231 -23.15 9.10 14.07
N GLN A 232 -24.39 9.42 13.70
CA GLN A 232 -25.54 8.53 13.93
C GLN A 232 -25.43 7.18 13.19
N HIS A 233 -24.53 7.09 12.19
CA HIS A 233 -24.28 5.87 11.41
C HIS A 233 -23.01 5.12 11.82
N ASN A 234 -22.39 5.46 12.95
CA ASN A 234 -21.20 4.76 13.44
C ASN A 234 -21.43 3.26 13.75
N GLN A 235 -22.69 2.87 13.93
CA GLN A 235 -23.14 1.49 14.18
C GLN A 235 -23.85 0.88 12.96
N ILE A 236 -23.79 1.51 11.77
CA ILE A 236 -24.56 1.07 10.60
C ILE A 236 -24.06 -0.28 10.06
N VAL A 237 -22.81 -0.65 10.31
CA VAL A 237 -22.21 -1.92 9.94
C VAL A 237 -21.42 -2.52 11.09
N ASN A 238 -21.46 -3.86 11.21
CA ASN A 238 -20.71 -4.63 12.19
C ASN A 238 -19.32 -5.03 11.69
N HIS A 239 -19.19 -5.24 10.37
CA HIS A 239 -18.00 -5.70 9.68
C HIS A 239 -17.58 -4.70 8.59
N LEU A 240 -16.42 -4.95 7.97
CA LEU A 240 -16.01 -4.25 6.74
C LEU A 240 -16.91 -4.74 5.59
N ILE A 241 -17.59 -3.83 4.89
CA ILE A 241 -18.49 -4.18 3.78
C ILE A 241 -17.86 -3.80 2.45
N TYR A 242 -17.59 -4.80 1.62
CA TYR A 242 -16.95 -4.65 0.32
C TYR A 242 -17.82 -5.24 -0.78
N PRO A 243 -17.90 -4.61 -1.97
CA PRO A 243 -18.52 -5.22 -3.11
C PRO A 243 -17.67 -6.38 -3.65
N ILE A 244 -18.32 -7.29 -4.38
CA ILE A 244 -17.59 -8.26 -5.21
C ILE A 244 -16.81 -7.50 -6.28
N PRO A 245 -15.50 -7.76 -6.46
CA PRO A 245 -14.68 -7.04 -7.42
C PRO A 245 -15.13 -7.30 -8.87
N ASP A 246 -15.05 -6.25 -9.68
CA ASP A 246 -15.14 -6.37 -11.13
C ASP A 246 -13.75 -6.66 -11.71
N PRO A 247 -13.50 -7.82 -12.34
CA PRO A 247 -12.19 -8.15 -12.91
C PRO A 247 -11.72 -7.17 -14.01
N ALA A 248 -12.67 -6.46 -14.65
CA ALA A 248 -12.35 -5.47 -15.66
C ALA A 248 -11.87 -4.13 -15.09
N MET A 249 -12.07 -3.90 -13.78
CA MET A 249 -11.70 -2.66 -13.12
C MET A 249 -10.36 -2.79 -12.40
N PRO A 250 -9.45 -1.81 -12.52
CA PRO A 250 -8.13 -1.88 -11.89
C PRO A 250 -8.17 -1.69 -10.36
N PHE A 251 -9.27 -1.17 -9.83
CA PHE A 251 -9.44 -0.90 -8.41
C PHE A 251 -10.77 -1.43 -7.89
N LEU A 252 -10.80 -1.72 -6.59
CA LEU A 252 -12.02 -2.14 -5.90
C LEU A 252 -13.05 -1.01 -5.89
N GLY A 253 -14.32 -1.39 -5.97
CA GLY A 253 -15.45 -0.46 -5.84
C GLY A 253 -15.56 0.16 -4.45
N VAL A 254 -16.41 1.18 -4.33
CA VAL A 254 -16.72 1.86 -3.08
C VAL A 254 -17.21 0.88 -2.03
N HIS A 255 -16.68 0.98 -0.81
CA HIS A 255 -16.97 0.08 0.30
C HIS A 255 -17.18 0.86 1.60
N LEU A 256 -17.79 0.23 2.61
CA LEU A 256 -17.95 0.77 3.96
C LEU A 256 -16.85 0.20 4.85
N THR A 257 -16.13 1.08 5.54
CA THR A 257 -15.04 0.68 6.44
C THR A 257 -15.26 1.25 7.83
N ARG A 258 -15.37 0.37 8.81
CA ARG A 258 -15.24 0.77 10.22
C ARG A 258 -13.82 1.23 10.47
N MET A 259 -13.67 2.36 11.12
CA MET A 259 -12.38 2.90 11.53
C MET A 259 -12.12 2.59 12.99
N ILE A 260 -10.85 2.60 13.37
CA ILE A 260 -10.45 2.27 14.75
C ILE A 260 -10.94 3.31 15.79
N ASP A 261 -11.27 4.52 15.35
CA ASP A 261 -11.89 5.57 16.16
C ASP A 261 -13.41 5.40 16.34
N GLY A 262 -14.00 4.37 15.72
CA GLY A 262 -15.42 4.05 15.76
C GLY A 262 -16.25 4.70 14.66
N SER A 263 -15.67 5.58 13.84
CA SER A 263 -16.36 6.14 12.68
C SER A 263 -16.49 5.12 11.54
N VAL A 264 -17.34 5.44 10.56
CA VAL A 264 -17.47 4.64 9.34
C VAL A 264 -17.16 5.52 8.13
N THR A 265 -16.24 5.05 7.29
CA THR A 265 -15.90 5.72 6.04
C THR A 265 -16.48 4.98 4.83
N VAL A 266 -16.75 5.75 3.78
CA VAL A 266 -17.28 5.30 2.48
C VAL A 266 -16.25 5.63 1.41
N GLY A 267 -15.80 4.64 0.67
CA GLY A 267 -14.79 4.83 -0.38
C GLY A 267 -13.72 3.75 -0.37
N PRO A 268 -12.64 3.99 -1.09
CA PRO A 268 -12.42 5.12 -1.99
C PRO A 268 -12.91 4.84 -3.42
N ASN A 269 -13.04 5.92 -4.19
CA ASN A 269 -13.01 5.88 -5.65
C ASN A 269 -11.56 5.87 -6.17
N ALA A 270 -11.35 6.07 -7.47
CA ALA A 270 -10.01 6.18 -8.04
C ALA A 270 -10.00 7.18 -9.21
N VAL A 271 -9.49 8.38 -8.95
CA VAL A 271 -9.34 9.43 -9.97
C VAL A 271 -7.86 9.80 -10.15
N LEU A 272 -7.48 10.13 -11.37
CA LEU A 272 -6.13 10.60 -11.66
C LEU A 272 -5.84 11.90 -10.87
N ALA A 273 -4.74 11.94 -10.13
CA ALA A 273 -4.25 13.17 -9.49
C ALA A 273 -3.29 13.90 -10.43
N LEU A 274 -3.39 15.24 -10.47
CA LEU A 274 -2.51 16.10 -11.30
C LEU A 274 -1.27 16.58 -10.53
N LYS A 275 -1.01 16.00 -9.38
CA LYS A 275 0.17 16.15 -8.56
C LYS A 275 0.49 14.81 -7.91
N ARG A 276 1.77 14.43 -7.82
CA ARG A 276 2.19 13.15 -7.19
C ARG A 276 1.62 12.97 -5.79
N GLU A 277 1.61 14.03 -5.01
CA GLU A 277 1.04 14.10 -3.67
C GLU A 277 -0.19 15.02 -3.64
N GLY A 278 -1.09 14.82 -4.62
CA GLY A 278 -2.31 15.60 -4.80
C GLY A 278 -3.46 15.07 -3.97
N TYR A 279 -3.47 15.34 -2.65
CA TYR A 279 -4.51 14.90 -1.73
C TYR A 279 -5.81 15.70 -1.87
N ARG A 280 -5.75 16.94 -2.37
CA ARG A 280 -6.92 17.79 -2.62
C ARG A 280 -7.25 17.84 -4.10
N LYS A 281 -8.52 18.05 -4.45
CA LYS A 281 -8.97 18.17 -5.87
C LYS A 281 -8.25 19.30 -6.63
N ARG A 282 -7.89 20.38 -5.91
CA ARG A 282 -7.19 21.56 -6.45
C ARG A 282 -5.66 21.46 -6.46
N ASP A 283 -5.09 20.37 -5.94
CA ASP A 283 -3.65 20.19 -5.93
C ASP A 283 -3.19 19.83 -7.36
N ILE A 284 -2.58 20.80 -8.03
CA ILE A 284 -2.07 20.67 -9.38
C ILE A 284 -0.59 21.05 -9.38
N SER A 285 0.23 20.27 -10.08
CA SER A 285 1.63 20.55 -10.37
C SER A 285 1.83 20.48 -11.88
N LEU A 286 2.29 21.56 -12.49
CA LEU A 286 2.54 21.58 -13.94
C LEU A 286 3.57 20.52 -14.34
N ALA A 287 4.63 20.36 -13.55
CA ALA A 287 5.68 19.36 -13.82
C ALA A 287 5.12 17.94 -13.77
N ASP A 288 4.35 17.59 -12.70
CA ASP A 288 3.73 16.27 -12.56
C ASP A 288 2.68 16.03 -13.65
N THR A 289 1.88 17.06 -13.97
CA THR A 289 0.86 16.97 -15.02
C THR A 289 1.49 16.73 -16.39
N LEU A 290 2.55 17.47 -16.74
CA LEU A 290 3.28 17.26 -17.98
C LEU A 290 3.91 15.86 -18.04
N GLU A 291 4.55 15.41 -16.96
CA GLU A 291 5.12 14.06 -16.87
C GLU A 291 4.05 12.98 -17.09
N ILE A 292 2.88 13.12 -16.47
CA ILE A 292 1.75 12.21 -16.63
C ILE A 292 1.23 12.21 -18.08
N LEU A 293 0.97 13.39 -18.64
CA LEU A 293 0.38 13.53 -19.98
C LEU A 293 1.34 13.18 -21.11
N THR A 294 2.65 13.34 -20.92
CA THR A 294 3.66 12.97 -21.92
C THR A 294 4.08 11.51 -21.85
N SER A 295 3.83 10.82 -20.73
CA SER A 295 4.16 9.41 -20.57
C SER A 295 3.37 8.52 -21.54
N PRO A 296 4.05 7.76 -22.44
CA PRO A 296 3.35 6.84 -23.34
C PRO A 296 2.55 5.76 -22.61
N GLY A 297 3.11 5.24 -21.50
CA GLY A 297 2.45 4.22 -20.68
C GLY A 297 1.16 4.73 -20.05
N ILE A 298 1.21 5.89 -19.39
CA ILE A 298 0.03 6.47 -18.74
C ILE A 298 -1.04 6.83 -19.78
N ARG A 299 -0.66 7.40 -20.93
CA ARG A 299 -1.61 7.68 -22.01
C ARG A 299 -2.36 6.43 -22.48
N ARG A 300 -1.65 5.30 -22.63
CA ARG A 300 -2.29 4.01 -22.98
C ARG A 300 -3.26 3.53 -21.89
N VAL A 301 -2.88 3.63 -20.61
CA VAL A 301 -3.79 3.30 -19.49
C VAL A 301 -5.07 4.15 -19.56
N LEU A 302 -4.91 5.47 -19.75
CA LEU A 302 -6.06 6.38 -19.82
C LEU A 302 -6.95 6.10 -21.03
N GLN A 303 -6.38 5.82 -22.21
CA GLN A 303 -7.11 5.47 -23.42
C GLN A 303 -7.89 4.16 -23.23
N ASN A 304 -7.26 3.12 -22.69
CA ASN A 304 -7.88 1.81 -22.48
C ASN A 304 -8.99 1.85 -21.42
N ASN A 305 -8.94 2.82 -20.49
CA ASN A 305 -9.89 2.94 -19.38
C ASN A 305 -10.72 4.24 -19.45
N LEU A 306 -10.84 4.86 -20.62
CA LEU A 306 -11.41 6.20 -20.75
C LEU A 306 -12.85 6.29 -20.19
N ARG A 307 -13.71 5.32 -20.52
CA ARG A 307 -15.10 5.29 -20.02
C ARG A 307 -15.18 5.15 -18.50
N ALA A 308 -14.38 4.24 -17.94
CA ALA A 308 -14.31 4.04 -16.51
C ALA A 308 -13.75 5.30 -15.81
N GLY A 309 -12.69 5.90 -16.34
CA GLY A 309 -12.07 7.11 -15.80
C GLY A 309 -13.02 8.32 -15.82
N LEU A 310 -13.80 8.51 -16.90
CA LEU A 310 -14.82 9.55 -16.96
C LEU A 310 -15.96 9.30 -15.96
N GLY A 311 -16.35 8.04 -15.76
CA GLY A 311 -17.31 7.64 -14.73
C GLY A 311 -16.83 8.00 -13.32
N GLU A 312 -15.59 7.64 -12.99
CA GLU A 312 -14.97 7.96 -11.69
C GLU A 312 -14.84 9.49 -11.50
N MET A 313 -14.45 10.23 -12.53
CA MET A 313 -14.37 11.70 -12.46
C MET A 313 -15.75 12.33 -12.24
N LYS A 314 -16.80 11.84 -12.91
CA LYS A 314 -18.17 12.26 -12.69
C LYS A 314 -18.59 12.01 -11.23
N ASN A 315 -18.32 10.82 -10.70
CA ASN A 315 -18.64 10.47 -9.32
C ASN A 315 -17.83 11.32 -8.31
N SER A 316 -16.58 11.66 -8.63
CA SER A 316 -15.75 12.56 -7.83
C SER A 316 -16.36 13.98 -7.74
N LEU A 317 -16.92 14.48 -8.84
CA LEU A 317 -17.52 15.82 -8.89
C LEU A 317 -18.96 15.83 -8.37
N CYS A 318 -19.69 14.72 -8.52
CA CYS A 318 -21.10 14.61 -8.18
C CYS A 318 -21.35 13.63 -7.03
N ARG A 319 -21.58 14.15 -5.81
CA ARG A 319 -21.82 13.33 -4.62
C ARG A 319 -22.99 12.34 -4.77
N SER A 320 -24.00 12.68 -5.56
CA SER A 320 -25.14 11.78 -5.83
C SER A 320 -24.75 10.56 -6.66
N GLY A 321 -23.77 10.70 -7.55
CA GLY A 321 -23.20 9.56 -8.26
C GLY A 321 -22.47 8.60 -7.32
N TYR A 322 -21.70 9.18 -6.41
CA TYR A 322 -20.98 8.41 -5.38
C TYR A 322 -21.95 7.68 -4.42
N LEU A 323 -23.01 8.38 -3.97
CA LEU A 323 -24.04 7.78 -3.13
C LEU A 323 -24.70 6.57 -3.77
N ARG A 324 -25.00 6.62 -5.08
CA ARG A 324 -25.61 5.49 -5.80
C ARG A 324 -24.72 4.23 -5.76
N LEU A 325 -23.41 4.37 -5.71
CA LEU A 325 -22.50 3.22 -5.62
C LEU A 325 -22.63 2.51 -4.27
N VAL A 326 -22.79 3.24 -3.18
CA VAL A 326 -22.95 2.65 -1.86
C VAL A 326 -24.39 2.18 -1.60
N GLN A 327 -25.39 2.85 -2.17
CA GLN A 327 -26.79 2.44 -2.05
C GLN A 327 -27.10 1.07 -2.70
N LYS A 328 -26.21 0.56 -3.53
CA LYS A 328 -26.33 -0.82 -4.05
C LYS A 328 -26.44 -1.86 -2.93
N TYR A 329 -25.75 -1.65 -1.83
CA TYR A 329 -25.73 -2.57 -0.69
C TYR A 329 -26.13 -1.93 0.65
N CYS A 330 -26.18 -0.59 0.73
CA CYS A 330 -26.68 0.14 1.92
C CYS A 330 -27.70 1.21 1.48
N PRO A 331 -28.93 0.82 1.17
CA PRO A 331 -29.94 1.69 0.53
C PRO A 331 -30.45 2.80 1.46
N SER A 332 -30.29 2.69 2.76
CA SER A 332 -30.78 3.68 3.75
C SER A 332 -29.96 4.97 3.77
N LEU A 333 -28.75 4.97 3.23
CA LEU A 333 -27.89 6.17 3.21
C LEU A 333 -28.43 7.26 2.28
N THR A 334 -28.24 8.51 2.70
CA THR A 334 -28.64 9.71 1.96
C THR A 334 -27.46 10.64 1.71
N LEU A 335 -27.65 11.68 0.90
CA LEU A 335 -26.58 12.68 0.62
C LEU A 335 -26.13 13.45 1.87
N SER A 336 -27.03 13.66 2.82
CA SER A 336 -26.73 14.33 4.08
C SER A 336 -25.80 13.53 5.00
N ASP A 337 -25.74 12.21 4.80
CA ASP A 337 -24.91 11.33 5.60
C ASP A 337 -23.44 11.31 5.15
N LEU A 338 -23.16 11.76 3.93
CA LEU A 338 -21.83 11.78 3.36
C LEU A 338 -21.09 13.08 3.72
N ARG A 339 -20.12 13.02 4.63
CA ARG A 339 -19.25 14.13 5.01
C ARG A 339 -17.87 13.98 4.34
N PRO A 340 -17.27 15.06 3.80
CA PRO A 340 -15.93 14.96 3.22
C PRO A 340 -14.91 14.40 4.21
N TRP A 341 -14.04 13.51 3.72
CA TRP A 341 -12.95 12.90 4.48
C TRP A 341 -11.63 13.05 3.72
N PRO A 342 -10.47 13.09 4.39
CA PRO A 342 -9.18 13.19 3.70
C PRO A 342 -8.97 12.08 2.67
N ALA A 343 -8.53 12.47 1.48
CA ALA A 343 -8.22 11.52 0.41
C ALA A 343 -6.87 10.82 0.65
N GLY A 344 -6.71 9.64 0.06
CA GLY A 344 -5.41 8.99 -0.10
C GLY A 344 -4.93 9.09 -1.54
N VAL A 345 -3.63 8.98 -1.78
CA VAL A 345 -3.06 8.87 -3.13
C VAL A 345 -2.31 7.54 -3.26
N ARG A 346 -2.72 6.73 -4.23
CA ARG A 346 -2.07 5.46 -4.55
C ARG A 346 -0.92 5.69 -5.52
N ALA A 347 0.26 5.17 -5.20
CA ALA A 347 1.40 5.10 -6.11
C ALA A 347 1.24 3.85 -6.99
N GLN A 348 0.80 4.03 -8.23
CA GLN A 348 0.65 2.93 -9.18
C GLN A 348 1.77 2.98 -10.20
N ALA A 349 2.63 1.98 -10.20
CA ALA A 349 3.65 1.84 -11.22
C ALA A 349 3.03 1.39 -12.55
N VAL A 350 3.42 2.06 -13.63
CA VAL A 350 2.93 1.84 -15.00
C VAL A 350 4.10 1.63 -15.93
N SER A 351 4.10 0.52 -16.67
CA SER A 351 5.14 0.25 -17.67
C SER A 351 5.00 1.16 -18.91
N PRO A 352 6.06 1.33 -19.73
CA PRO A 352 5.98 2.09 -20.99
C PRO A 352 4.91 1.56 -21.96
N GLN A 353 4.56 0.27 -21.86
CA GLN A 353 3.52 -0.39 -22.66
C GLN A 353 2.10 -0.13 -22.15
N GLY A 354 1.94 0.56 -21.01
CA GLY A 354 0.64 0.85 -20.40
C GLY A 354 0.08 -0.30 -19.57
N LYS A 355 0.94 -1.21 -19.11
CA LYS A 355 0.55 -2.25 -18.17
C LYS A 355 0.71 -1.72 -16.74
N LEU A 356 -0.33 -1.84 -15.93
CA LEU A 356 -0.26 -1.62 -14.49
C LEU A 356 0.58 -2.73 -13.85
N ILE A 357 1.61 -2.35 -13.09
CA ILE A 357 2.42 -3.31 -12.36
C ILE A 357 1.65 -3.68 -11.09
N ASP A 358 1.18 -4.92 -11.04
CA ASP A 358 0.24 -5.35 -10.01
C ASP A 358 0.92 -5.89 -8.75
N ASP A 359 2.13 -6.45 -8.83
CA ASP A 359 2.85 -7.00 -7.68
C ASP A 359 3.95 -6.06 -7.16
N PHE A 360 4.61 -6.43 -6.08
CA PHE A 360 5.74 -5.69 -5.51
C PHE A 360 6.92 -5.69 -6.50
N LEU A 361 7.55 -4.52 -6.62
CA LEU A 361 8.71 -4.32 -7.49
C LEU A 361 9.87 -3.70 -6.71
N PHE A 362 11.03 -4.31 -6.83
CA PHE A 362 12.28 -3.83 -6.24
C PHE A 362 13.34 -3.67 -7.34
N VAL A 363 14.10 -2.58 -7.27
CA VAL A 363 15.27 -2.35 -8.12
C VAL A 363 16.50 -2.32 -7.22
N THR A 364 17.55 -3.03 -7.63
CA THR A 364 18.82 -3.09 -6.89
C THR A 364 19.94 -2.61 -7.80
N THR A 365 20.79 -1.73 -7.28
CA THR A 365 22.04 -1.29 -7.91
C THR A 365 23.25 -1.89 -7.18
N ALA A 366 24.45 -1.44 -7.47
CA ALA A 366 25.64 -1.91 -6.77
C ALA A 366 25.67 -1.53 -5.27
N ARG A 367 24.99 -0.43 -4.89
CA ARG A 367 25.00 0.11 -3.52
C ARG A 367 23.61 0.53 -3.01
N SER A 368 22.56 0.24 -3.76
CA SER A 368 21.23 0.64 -3.31
C SER A 368 20.13 -0.38 -3.62
N ILE A 369 19.08 -0.33 -2.81
CA ILE A 369 17.85 -1.12 -2.96
C ILE A 369 16.68 -0.16 -2.93
N HIS A 370 15.82 -0.22 -3.94
CA HIS A 370 14.67 0.66 -4.10
C HIS A 370 13.38 -0.14 -4.09
N THR A 371 12.45 0.18 -3.20
CA THR A 371 11.07 -0.29 -3.25
C THR A 371 10.31 0.56 -4.25
N CYS A 372 10.12 0.04 -5.46
CA CYS A 372 9.62 0.77 -6.60
C CYS A 372 8.11 0.74 -6.76
N ASN A 373 7.49 -0.38 -6.40
CA ASN A 373 6.04 -0.53 -6.39
C ASN A 373 5.62 -1.33 -5.15
N ALA A 374 4.83 -0.70 -4.31
CA ALA A 374 4.27 -1.32 -3.12
C ALA A 374 2.77 -1.04 -3.05
N PRO A 375 1.97 -1.72 -3.92
CA PRO A 375 0.54 -1.52 -3.98
C PRO A 375 -0.15 -2.14 -2.75
N SER A 376 -1.45 -1.80 -2.54
CA SER A 376 -2.25 -2.51 -1.52
C SER A 376 -2.14 -4.03 -1.72
N PRO A 377 -1.79 -4.78 -0.67
CA PRO A 377 -1.95 -4.49 0.77
C PRO A 377 -0.65 -4.07 1.50
N ALA A 378 0.15 -3.19 0.94
CA ALA A 378 1.49 -2.86 1.44
C ALA A 378 1.54 -2.49 2.93
N ALA A 379 0.55 -1.76 3.46
CA ALA A 379 0.52 -1.40 4.88
C ALA A 379 0.36 -2.63 5.78
N THR A 380 -0.57 -3.53 5.46
CA THR A 380 -0.70 -4.83 6.15
C THR A 380 0.58 -5.67 6.03
N SER A 381 1.22 -5.59 4.89
CA SER A 381 2.41 -6.39 4.53
C SER A 381 3.72 -5.74 4.96
N ALA A 382 3.70 -4.62 5.67
CA ALA A 382 4.90 -3.82 5.93
C ALA A 382 6.02 -4.59 6.64
N ILE A 383 5.68 -5.44 7.62
CA ILE A 383 6.67 -6.25 8.35
C ILE A 383 7.36 -7.28 7.44
N PRO A 384 6.63 -8.15 6.71
CA PRO A 384 7.27 -9.07 5.77
C PRO A 384 7.97 -8.35 4.58
N ILE A 385 7.49 -7.19 4.14
CA ILE A 385 8.21 -6.39 3.13
C ILE A 385 9.53 -5.88 3.71
N GLY A 386 9.55 -5.36 4.94
CA GLY A 386 10.78 -4.95 5.61
C GLY A 386 11.79 -6.10 5.73
N ALA A 387 11.33 -7.28 6.16
CA ALA A 387 12.16 -8.50 6.21
C ALA A 387 12.73 -8.87 4.83
N HIS A 388 11.91 -8.78 3.79
CA HIS A 388 12.35 -9.04 2.41
C HIS A 388 13.40 -8.02 1.94
N ILE A 389 13.25 -6.74 2.27
CA ILE A 389 14.24 -5.70 1.96
C ILE A 389 15.54 -5.99 2.70
N VAL A 390 15.49 -6.34 3.97
CA VAL A 390 16.68 -6.69 4.78
C VAL A 390 17.39 -7.92 4.19
N SER A 391 16.66 -8.93 3.75
CA SER A 391 17.25 -10.09 3.05
C SER A 391 17.98 -9.66 1.75
N LYS A 392 17.42 -8.71 1.00
CA LYS A 392 18.10 -8.14 -0.18
C LYS A 392 19.36 -7.36 0.22
N VAL A 393 19.35 -6.65 1.35
CA VAL A 393 20.56 -5.98 1.89
C VAL A 393 21.64 -7.02 2.19
N GLN A 394 21.31 -8.11 2.86
CA GLN A 394 22.26 -9.20 3.16
C GLN A 394 22.88 -9.77 1.87
N THR A 395 22.04 -10.08 0.88
CA THR A 395 22.52 -10.56 -0.43
C THR A 395 23.43 -9.54 -1.13
N LEU A 396 23.11 -8.27 -1.05
CA LEU A 396 23.91 -7.19 -1.64
C LEU A 396 25.29 -7.11 -0.96
N LEU A 397 25.35 -7.13 0.37
CA LEU A 397 26.59 -7.10 1.15
C LEU A 397 27.48 -8.33 0.88
N GLU A 398 26.89 -9.53 0.79
CA GLU A 398 27.60 -10.75 0.42
C GLU A 398 28.23 -10.66 -0.98
N SER A 399 27.52 -10.07 -1.95
CA SER A 399 28.04 -9.86 -3.31
C SER A 399 29.21 -8.88 -3.35
N GLN A 400 29.20 -7.87 -2.49
CA GLN A 400 30.29 -6.89 -2.37
C GLN A 400 31.53 -7.47 -1.68
N SER A 401 31.33 -8.38 -0.71
CA SER A 401 32.42 -9.04 0.01
C SER A 401 33.11 -10.14 -0.82
N ASN A 402 32.45 -10.68 -1.85
CA ASN A 402 32.96 -11.80 -2.64
C ASN A 402 32.58 -11.67 -4.14
N PRO A 403 33.21 -10.73 -4.87
CA PRO A 403 32.82 -10.39 -6.26
C PRO A 403 32.90 -11.55 -7.25
N GLY A 404 33.63 -12.63 -6.94
CA GLY A 404 33.73 -13.84 -7.77
C GLY A 404 32.53 -14.81 -7.66
N ARG A 405 31.65 -14.66 -6.66
CA ARG A 405 30.47 -15.52 -6.46
C ARG A 405 29.21 -15.03 -7.18
N THR A 406 29.18 -13.82 -7.68
CA THR A 406 27.99 -13.16 -8.25
C THR A 406 27.39 -13.91 -9.46
N LEU A 407 28.20 -14.65 -10.21
CA LEU A 407 27.74 -15.47 -11.36
C LEU A 407 27.06 -16.79 -10.96
N ARG A 408 27.23 -17.27 -9.71
CA ARG A 408 26.54 -18.48 -9.21
C ARG A 408 25.28 -18.17 -8.41
N ALA A 409 25.20 -17.01 -7.76
CA ALA A 409 24.04 -16.61 -6.92
C ALA A 409 22.79 -16.28 -7.76
N ALA A 410 22.95 -15.82 -9.00
CA ALA A 410 21.82 -15.60 -9.91
C ALA A 410 21.03 -16.88 -10.28
N ARG A 411 21.64 -18.05 -10.12
CA ARG A 411 20.97 -19.36 -10.32
C ARG A 411 20.34 -19.94 -9.05
N SER A 412 20.63 -19.42 -7.86
CA SER A 412 20.12 -19.96 -6.58
C SER A 412 18.88 -19.25 -6.04
N VAL A 413 18.45 -18.13 -6.64
CA VAL A 413 17.19 -17.43 -6.25
C VAL A 413 15.97 -18.28 -6.59
N GLU A 414 16.04 -19.19 -7.56
CA GLU A 414 14.98 -20.18 -7.82
C GLU A 414 14.85 -21.24 -6.71
N THR A 415 15.89 -21.48 -5.91
CA THR A 415 15.90 -22.51 -4.86
C THR A 415 15.40 -22.00 -3.51
N LEU A 416 15.41 -20.68 -3.27
CA LEU A 416 14.88 -20.09 -2.03
C LEU A 416 13.34 -20.07 -1.98
N HIS A 417 12.67 -20.22 -3.13
CA HIS A 417 11.21 -20.37 -3.19
C HIS A 417 10.72 -21.69 -2.55
N ALA A 418 11.58 -22.70 -2.44
CA ALA A 418 11.24 -24.01 -1.87
C ALA A 418 11.40 -24.10 -0.34
N ALA A 419 12.09 -23.16 0.31
CA ALA A 419 12.38 -23.20 1.75
C ALA A 419 11.31 -22.58 2.64
N PHE A 420 10.35 -21.83 2.07
CA PHE A 420 9.22 -21.22 2.80
C PHE A 420 7.88 -21.94 2.62
N THR A 421 7.89 -23.14 2.03
CA THR A 421 6.71 -24.01 1.85
C THR A 421 6.70 -25.23 2.78
N ARG A 422 7.39 -25.18 3.91
CA ARG A 422 7.25 -26.18 4.97
C ARG A 422 6.77 -25.55 6.27
#